data_4f38b143152f81c08f67e867da539b3c
#
_entry.id   4f38b143152f81c08f67e867da539b3c
#
_cell.length_a   1.000
_cell.length_b   1.000
_cell.length_c   1.000
_cell.angle_alpha   90.00
_cell.angle_beta   90.00
_cell.angle_gamma   90.00
#
_symmetry.space_group_name_H-M   'P 1'
#
loop_
_entity.id
_entity.type
_entity.pdbx_description
1 polymer ?
#
loop_
_entity_poly.entity_id
_entity_poly.type
_entity_poly.pdbx_seq_one_letter_code
_entity_poly.pdbx_strand_id
1 'polypeptide(L)'
;MLFRSVAALMEMAPVFTRRPLYSFTVAVMGIAGISGLSVLVWAHHMYMSGWAPLLNAPFMLTTELISIPTGMLFLVLVGTIWRGRVWMTMPMMSIFALLWNFLIGGVTGIYLSDVPADASLHGSMYVTAHFHYTLMGAGLTGAIASLVYWFPKMTGRMFDKKLSWWG
;
A
#
# COMPACT_ATOMS: atom_id res chain seq x y z
N MET A 1 -3.47 -9.14 -2.38
CA MET A 1 -2.03 -9.08 -2.08
C MET A 1 -1.70 -7.84 -1.22
N LEU A 2 -1.99 -6.64 -1.66
CA LEU A 2 -1.65 -5.38 -0.98
C LEU A 2 -2.05 -5.34 0.51
N PHE A 3 -3.27 -5.76 0.87
CA PHE A 3 -3.73 -5.84 2.25
C PHE A 3 -2.85 -6.67 3.17
N ARG A 4 -2.46 -7.86 2.72
CA ARG A 4 -1.58 -8.74 3.51
C ARG A 4 -0.21 -8.12 3.68
N SER A 5 0.30 -7.44 2.64
CA SER A 5 1.58 -6.74 2.72
C SER A 5 1.52 -5.59 3.72
N VAL A 6 0.46 -4.76 3.70
CA VAL A 6 0.29 -3.65 4.65
C VAL A 6 0.13 -4.16 6.09
N ALA A 7 -0.65 -5.22 6.32
CA ALA A 7 -0.79 -5.82 7.64
C ALA A 7 0.55 -6.36 8.16
N ALA A 8 1.31 -7.04 7.30
CA ALA A 8 2.64 -7.54 7.63
C ALA A 8 3.62 -6.40 8.00
N LEU A 9 3.55 -5.28 7.28
CA LEU A 9 4.36 -4.11 7.60
C LEU A 9 4.00 -3.50 8.96
N MET A 10 2.72 -3.49 9.31
CA MET A 10 2.28 -3.01 10.61
C MET A 10 2.80 -3.87 11.77
N GLU A 11 3.07 -5.15 11.52
CA GLU A 11 3.73 -6.03 12.46
C GLU A 11 5.26 -5.87 12.46
N MET A 12 5.86 -5.69 11.29
CA MET A 12 7.32 -5.57 11.16
C MET A 12 7.87 -4.22 11.60
N ALA A 13 7.19 -3.12 11.26
CA ALA A 13 7.68 -1.77 11.52
C ALA A 13 7.98 -1.53 13.02
N PRO A 14 7.13 -1.91 13.98
CA PRO A 14 7.43 -1.78 15.40
C PRO A 14 8.70 -2.51 15.84
N VAL A 15 8.97 -3.68 15.26
CA VAL A 15 10.15 -4.49 15.58
C VAL A 15 11.43 -3.77 15.17
N PHE A 16 11.49 -3.26 13.93
CA PHE A 16 12.69 -2.63 13.38
C PHE A 16 12.88 -1.17 13.79
N THR A 17 11.84 -0.52 14.29
CA THR A 17 11.91 0.84 14.85
C THR A 17 12.04 0.84 16.37
N ARG A 18 11.88 -0.34 17.02
CA ARG A 18 11.87 -0.51 18.48
C ARG A 18 10.84 0.41 19.17
N ARG A 19 9.68 0.58 18.54
CA ARG A 19 8.57 1.38 19.06
C ARG A 19 7.26 0.65 18.85
N PRO A 20 6.27 0.87 19.72
CA PRO A 20 4.92 0.37 19.47
C PRO A 20 4.34 1.01 18.22
N LEU A 21 3.37 0.34 17.61
CA LEU A 21 2.60 0.91 16.50
C LEU A 21 2.00 2.25 16.94
N TYR A 22 2.10 3.27 16.09
CA TYR A 22 1.64 4.63 16.39
C TYR A 22 0.20 4.67 16.90
N SER A 23 -0.71 3.94 16.26
CA SER A 23 -2.07 3.74 16.73
C SER A 23 -2.65 2.45 16.16
N PHE A 24 -2.92 1.49 17.02
CA PHE A 24 -3.57 0.23 16.64
C PHE A 24 -5.02 0.47 16.18
N THR A 25 -5.75 1.34 16.88
CA THR A 25 -7.16 1.66 16.54
C THR A 25 -7.26 2.25 15.15
N VAL A 26 -6.40 3.25 14.82
CA VAL A 26 -6.39 3.87 13.48
C VAL A 26 -6.00 2.85 12.41
N ALA A 27 -5.07 1.95 12.70
CA ALA A 27 -4.69 0.87 11.78
C ALA A 27 -5.88 -0.06 11.49
N VAL A 28 -6.60 -0.52 12.51
CA VAL A 28 -7.78 -1.38 12.35
C VAL A 28 -8.88 -0.65 11.58
N MET A 29 -9.16 0.60 11.91
CA MET A 29 -10.15 1.43 11.19
C MET A 29 -9.76 1.61 9.71
N GLY A 30 -8.49 1.85 9.42
CA GLY A 30 -7.98 1.95 8.06
C GLY A 30 -8.18 0.66 7.27
N ILE A 31 -7.80 -0.50 7.84
CA ILE A 31 -7.99 -1.81 7.20
C ILE A 31 -9.48 -2.10 6.96
N ALA A 32 -10.33 -1.89 7.97
CA ALA A 32 -11.77 -2.10 7.85
C ALA A 32 -12.39 -1.16 6.81
N GLY A 33 -12.01 0.11 6.81
CA GLY A 33 -12.49 1.11 5.85
C GLY A 33 -12.14 0.76 4.41
N ILE A 34 -10.87 0.38 4.15
CA ILE A 34 -10.49 -0.06 2.81
C ILE A 34 -11.24 -1.33 2.41
N SER A 35 -11.37 -2.32 3.32
CA SER A 35 -12.05 -3.57 3.02
C SER A 35 -13.52 -3.34 2.65
N GLY A 36 -14.22 -2.47 3.39
CA GLY A 36 -15.61 -2.14 3.12
C GLY A 36 -15.80 -1.35 1.82
N LEU A 37 -14.96 -0.33 1.59
CA LEU A 37 -15.07 0.50 0.39
C LEU A 37 -14.61 -0.22 -0.88
N SER A 38 -13.68 -1.17 -0.79
CA SER A 38 -13.15 -1.89 -1.96
C SER A 38 -14.23 -2.56 -2.81
N VAL A 39 -15.32 -2.99 -2.20
CA VAL A 39 -16.46 -3.59 -2.93
C VAL A 39 -17.19 -2.54 -3.78
N LEU A 40 -17.21 -1.27 -3.30
CA LEU A 40 -17.97 -0.20 -3.93
C LEU A 40 -17.17 0.57 -4.99
N VAL A 41 -15.85 0.43 -5.02
CA VAL A 41 -15.00 1.23 -5.91
C VAL A 41 -14.64 0.52 -7.21
N TRP A 42 -14.84 -0.79 -7.31
CA TRP A 42 -14.39 -1.60 -8.45
C TRP A 42 -14.80 -1.01 -9.82
N ALA A 43 -15.96 -0.39 -9.91
CA ALA A 43 -16.52 0.10 -11.16
C ALA A 43 -15.79 1.34 -11.74
N HIS A 44 -14.81 1.93 -11.05
CA HIS A 44 -13.98 2.98 -11.63
C HIS A 44 -13.17 2.49 -12.85
N HIS A 45 -12.92 1.21 -12.98
CA HIS A 45 -12.30 0.63 -14.17
C HIS A 45 -13.21 0.63 -15.41
N MET A 46 -14.46 1.04 -15.25
CA MET A 46 -15.48 0.97 -16.30
C MET A 46 -15.92 2.35 -16.81
N TYR A 47 -15.29 3.44 -16.40
CA TYR A 47 -15.69 4.80 -16.80
C TYR A 47 -15.77 4.97 -18.33
N MET A 48 -14.87 4.34 -19.06
CA MET A 48 -14.80 4.41 -20.53
C MET A 48 -15.47 3.23 -21.22
N SER A 49 -16.23 2.38 -20.51
CA SER A 49 -16.91 1.20 -21.09
C SER A 49 -18.25 1.50 -21.78
N GLY A 50 -18.68 2.77 -21.80
CA GLY A 50 -19.97 3.16 -22.38
C GLY A 50 -21.19 2.91 -21.46
N TRP A 51 -20.98 2.68 -20.16
CA TRP A 51 -22.07 2.56 -19.20
C TRP A 51 -22.81 3.89 -18.96
N ALA A 52 -23.90 3.85 -18.16
CA ALA A 52 -24.71 5.04 -17.89
C ALA A 52 -23.89 6.15 -17.19
N PRO A 53 -23.77 7.35 -17.76
CA PRO A 53 -22.98 8.46 -17.18
C PRO A 53 -23.40 8.85 -15.76
N LEU A 54 -24.66 8.59 -15.40
CA LEU A 54 -25.18 8.83 -14.04
C LEU A 54 -24.42 8.06 -12.96
N LEU A 55 -23.80 6.93 -13.31
CA LEU A 55 -23.02 6.11 -12.38
C LEU A 55 -21.61 6.65 -12.12
N ASN A 56 -21.11 7.54 -12.97
CA ASN A 56 -19.76 8.08 -12.83
C ASN A 56 -19.56 8.80 -11.50
N ALA A 57 -20.46 9.73 -11.13
CA ALA A 57 -20.32 10.53 -9.92
C ALA A 57 -20.31 9.70 -8.61
N PRO A 58 -21.23 8.73 -8.40
CA PRO A 58 -21.17 7.85 -7.23
C PRO A 58 -19.86 7.06 -7.11
N PHE A 59 -19.36 6.51 -8.24
CA PHE A 59 -18.12 5.73 -8.23
C PHE A 59 -16.86 6.58 -8.12
N MET A 60 -16.85 7.80 -8.64
CA MET A 60 -15.79 8.79 -8.34
C MET A 60 -15.74 9.04 -6.84
N LEU A 61 -16.86 9.43 -6.24
CA LEU A 61 -16.93 9.75 -4.82
C LEU A 61 -16.46 8.59 -3.94
N THR A 62 -16.93 7.37 -4.18
CA THR A 62 -16.52 6.20 -3.39
C THR A 62 -15.05 5.87 -3.58
N THR A 63 -14.51 6.07 -4.79
CA THR A 63 -13.10 5.86 -5.08
C THR A 63 -12.21 6.91 -4.43
N GLU A 64 -12.63 8.17 -4.39
CA GLU A 64 -11.92 9.20 -3.65
C GLU A 64 -11.97 8.96 -2.13
N LEU A 65 -13.11 8.52 -1.60
CA LEU A 65 -13.28 8.22 -0.18
C LEU A 65 -12.33 7.13 0.32
N ILE A 66 -11.94 6.15 -0.50
CA ILE A 66 -10.99 5.11 -0.08
C ILE A 66 -9.58 5.67 0.20
N SER A 67 -9.27 6.86 -0.30
CA SER A 67 -8.00 7.55 -0.01
C SER A 67 -7.85 7.88 1.48
N ILE A 68 -8.96 8.13 2.18
CA ILE A 68 -8.95 8.48 3.61
C ILE A 68 -8.42 7.31 4.45
N PRO A 69 -9.07 6.13 4.48
CA PRO A 69 -8.54 5.00 5.26
C PRO A 69 -7.16 4.53 4.76
N THR A 70 -6.87 4.69 3.47
CA THR A 70 -5.54 4.41 2.91
C THR A 70 -4.49 5.35 3.47
N GLY A 71 -4.78 6.65 3.50
CA GLY A 71 -3.93 7.67 4.13
C GLY A 71 -3.74 7.43 5.63
N MET A 72 -4.77 6.98 6.35
CA MET A 72 -4.65 6.60 7.76
C MET A 72 -3.60 5.50 7.97
N LEU A 73 -3.60 4.45 7.15
CA LEU A 73 -2.61 3.38 7.24
C LEU A 73 -1.19 3.87 6.93
N PHE A 74 -1.06 4.71 5.90
CA PHE A 74 0.21 5.34 5.56
C PHE A 74 0.76 6.17 6.73
N LEU A 75 -0.07 7.02 7.32
CA LEU A 75 0.33 7.87 8.45
C LEU A 75 0.65 7.07 9.71
N VAL A 76 -0.03 5.95 9.96
CA VAL A 76 0.31 5.05 11.07
C VAL A 76 1.71 4.47 10.89
N LEU A 77 2.07 4.03 9.68
CA LEU A 77 3.41 3.51 9.39
C LEU A 77 4.48 4.60 9.51
N VAL A 78 4.26 5.76 8.91
CA VAL A 78 5.17 6.90 9.03
C VAL A 78 5.32 7.33 10.49
N GLY A 79 4.22 7.44 11.24
CA GLY A 79 4.24 7.80 12.66
C GLY A 79 4.96 6.75 13.53
N THR A 80 4.90 5.47 13.16
CA THR A 80 5.63 4.39 13.84
C THR A 80 7.13 4.53 13.62
N ILE A 81 7.53 4.90 12.40
CA ILE A 81 8.96 5.09 12.05
C ILE A 81 9.49 6.40 12.63
N TRP A 82 8.65 7.42 12.75
CA TRP A 82 9.02 8.75 13.22
C TRP A 82 9.61 8.70 14.63
N ARG A 83 10.80 9.24 14.80
CA ARG A 83 11.57 9.22 16.07
C ARG A 83 11.89 7.81 16.59
N GLY A 84 11.74 6.76 15.79
CA GLY A 84 12.16 5.40 16.12
C GLY A 84 13.67 5.23 16.02
N ARG A 85 14.20 4.24 16.75
CA ARG A 85 15.58 3.79 16.57
C ARG A 85 15.61 2.78 15.41
N VAL A 86 15.67 3.30 14.20
CA VAL A 86 15.58 2.48 12.99
C VAL A 86 16.78 1.55 12.88
N TRP A 87 16.52 0.27 12.85
CA TRP A 87 17.51 -0.74 12.55
C TRP A 87 17.42 -1.12 11.08
N MET A 88 18.39 -0.63 10.30
CA MET A 88 18.44 -0.86 8.86
C MET A 88 18.79 -2.31 8.57
N THR A 89 17.78 -3.07 8.23
CA THR A 89 17.83 -4.46 7.78
C THR A 89 17.11 -4.56 6.44
N MET A 90 17.28 -5.66 5.72
CA MET A 90 16.58 -5.86 4.45
C MET A 90 15.05 -5.69 4.58
N PRO A 91 14.34 -6.25 5.58
CA PRO A 91 12.92 -5.96 5.77
C PRO A 91 12.62 -4.47 6.00
N MET A 92 13.46 -3.75 6.75
CA MET A 92 13.25 -2.32 6.98
C MET A 92 13.46 -1.48 5.72
N MET A 93 14.45 -1.81 4.90
CA MET A 93 14.65 -1.18 3.59
C MET A 93 13.44 -1.42 2.67
N SER A 94 12.90 -2.62 2.71
CA SER A 94 11.67 -2.97 1.97
C SER A 94 10.46 -2.19 2.47
N ILE A 95 10.37 -1.88 3.78
CA ILE A 95 9.31 -1.00 4.32
C ILE A 95 9.43 0.40 3.73
N PHE A 96 10.63 0.98 3.65
CA PHE A 96 10.82 2.28 3.04
C PHE A 96 10.50 2.26 1.54
N ALA A 97 10.97 1.25 0.81
CA ALA A 97 10.66 1.10 -0.61
C ALA A 97 9.15 0.98 -0.84
N LEU A 98 8.45 0.20 0.00
CA LEU A 98 7.00 0.07 -0.08
C LEU A 98 6.30 1.40 0.20
N LEU A 99 6.67 2.13 1.26
CA LEU A 99 6.07 3.42 1.59
C LEU A 99 6.23 4.41 0.44
N TRP A 100 7.40 4.45 -0.19
CA TRP A 100 7.66 5.33 -1.33
C TRP A 100 6.82 4.96 -2.55
N ASN A 101 6.82 3.68 -2.92
CA ASN A 101 6.02 3.19 -4.04
C ASN A 101 4.52 3.38 -3.79
N PHE A 102 4.08 3.15 -2.55
CA PHE A 102 2.69 3.32 -2.17
C PHE A 102 2.25 4.79 -2.18
N LEU A 103 3.13 5.72 -1.80
CA LEU A 103 2.85 7.15 -1.90
C LEU A 103 2.63 7.57 -3.36
N ILE A 104 3.55 7.20 -4.26
CA ILE A 104 3.43 7.51 -5.69
C ILE A 104 2.19 6.83 -6.27
N GLY A 105 2.00 5.55 -6.01
CA GLY A 105 0.84 4.79 -6.47
C GLY A 105 -0.47 5.34 -5.94
N GLY A 106 -0.53 5.75 -4.67
CA GLY A 106 -1.72 6.34 -4.06
C GLY A 106 -2.09 7.67 -4.69
N VAL A 107 -1.13 8.58 -4.84
CA VAL A 107 -1.38 9.91 -5.46
C VAL A 107 -1.82 9.76 -6.92
N THR A 108 -1.17 8.90 -7.69
CA THR A 108 -1.57 8.64 -9.08
C THR A 108 -2.93 7.98 -9.19
N GLY A 109 -3.32 7.16 -8.20
CA GLY A 109 -4.64 6.54 -8.11
C GLY A 109 -5.75 7.54 -7.83
N ILE A 110 -5.53 8.49 -6.92
CA ILE A 110 -6.50 9.58 -6.67
C ILE A 110 -6.74 10.37 -7.96
N TYR A 111 -5.69 10.67 -8.71
CA TYR A 111 -5.83 11.38 -9.98
C TYR A 111 -6.62 10.58 -11.03
N LEU A 112 -6.44 9.25 -11.09
CA LEU A 112 -7.19 8.37 -11.99
C LEU A 112 -8.63 8.11 -11.52
N SER A 113 -8.98 8.41 -10.27
CA SER A 113 -10.35 8.27 -9.78
C SER A 113 -11.31 9.26 -10.39
N ASP A 114 -10.78 10.36 -10.91
CA ASP A 114 -11.55 11.46 -11.52
C ASP A 114 -11.84 11.15 -13.01
N VAL A 115 -13.12 11.11 -13.38
CA VAL A 115 -13.56 10.74 -14.74
C VAL A 115 -12.96 11.63 -15.83
N PRO A 116 -12.88 12.97 -15.70
CA PRO A 116 -12.22 13.80 -16.68
C PRO A 116 -10.74 13.47 -16.88
N ALA A 117 -10.03 13.12 -15.81
CA ALA A 117 -8.63 12.71 -15.89
C ALA A 117 -8.50 11.31 -16.52
N ASP A 118 -9.34 10.36 -16.08
CA ASP A 118 -9.35 9.00 -16.64
C ASP A 118 -9.68 9.00 -18.12
N ALA A 119 -10.59 9.85 -18.57
CA ALA A 119 -10.95 9.95 -20.00
C ALA A 119 -9.76 10.22 -20.93
N SER A 120 -8.76 10.97 -20.43
CA SER A 120 -7.54 11.28 -21.19
C SER A 120 -6.42 10.26 -20.99
N LEU A 121 -6.43 9.54 -19.87
CA LEU A 121 -5.35 8.64 -19.45
C LEU A 121 -5.72 7.16 -19.59
N HIS A 122 -6.99 6.86 -19.78
CA HIS A 122 -7.49 5.48 -19.88
C HIS A 122 -6.77 4.69 -20.97
N GLY A 123 -6.30 3.49 -20.63
CA GLY A 123 -5.52 2.66 -21.56
C GLY A 123 -4.09 3.14 -21.85
N SER A 124 -3.65 4.24 -21.24
CA SER A 124 -2.30 4.76 -21.42
C SER A 124 -1.27 4.10 -20.48
N MET A 125 0.01 4.38 -20.73
CA MET A 125 1.11 3.96 -19.86
C MET A 125 1.02 4.55 -18.44
N TYR A 126 0.24 5.62 -18.25
CA TYR A 126 0.01 6.18 -16.92
C TYR A 126 -0.74 5.20 -16.00
N VAL A 127 -1.79 4.55 -16.51
CA VAL A 127 -2.52 3.49 -15.78
C VAL A 127 -1.60 2.32 -15.47
N THR A 128 -0.77 1.93 -16.46
CA THR A 128 0.22 0.86 -16.29
C THR A 128 1.21 1.21 -15.18
N ALA A 129 1.74 2.43 -15.16
CA ALA A 129 2.65 2.90 -14.12
C ALA A 129 1.97 2.89 -12.74
N HIS A 130 0.73 3.41 -12.63
CA HIS A 130 -0.02 3.43 -11.38
C HIS A 130 -0.13 2.05 -10.75
N PHE A 131 -0.60 1.04 -11.48
CA PHE A 131 -0.77 -0.28 -10.88
C PHE A 131 0.56 -1.02 -10.65
N HIS A 132 1.63 -0.70 -11.39
CA HIS A 132 2.96 -1.23 -11.08
C HIS A 132 3.51 -0.67 -9.78
N TYR A 133 3.33 0.62 -9.49
CA TYR A 133 3.69 1.18 -8.19
C TYR A 133 2.91 0.55 -7.04
N THR A 134 1.62 0.28 -7.22
CA THR A 134 0.78 -0.31 -6.16
C THR A 134 0.97 -1.82 -6.02
N LEU A 135 0.96 -2.59 -7.12
CA LEU A 135 1.01 -4.06 -7.07
C LEU A 135 2.44 -4.58 -6.98
N MET A 136 3.32 -4.14 -7.87
CA MET A 136 4.71 -4.60 -7.90
C MET A 136 5.56 -3.88 -6.87
N GLY A 137 5.52 -2.54 -6.88
CA GLY A 137 6.31 -1.72 -5.97
C GLY A 137 5.91 -1.89 -4.51
N ALA A 138 4.62 -1.92 -4.19
CA ALA A 138 4.16 -2.08 -2.82
C ALA A 138 3.82 -3.53 -2.49
N GLY A 139 3.02 -4.21 -3.29
CA GLY A 139 2.54 -5.55 -3.00
C GLY A 139 3.63 -6.61 -2.99
N LEU A 140 4.44 -6.69 -4.05
CA LEU A 140 5.53 -7.65 -4.17
C LEU A 140 6.65 -7.38 -3.17
N THR A 141 7.06 -6.11 -3.03
CA THR A 141 8.10 -5.72 -2.06
C THR A 141 7.69 -6.08 -0.63
N GLY A 142 6.42 -5.86 -0.27
CA GLY A 142 5.90 -6.28 1.03
C GLY A 142 5.85 -7.79 1.23
N ALA A 143 5.57 -8.55 0.16
CA ALA A 143 5.59 -10.01 0.21
C ALA A 143 7.02 -10.54 0.42
N ILE A 144 8.01 -10.00 -0.29
CA ILE A 144 9.42 -10.34 -0.12
C ILE A 144 9.90 -9.99 1.30
N ALA A 145 9.59 -8.78 1.78
CA ALA A 145 9.90 -8.38 3.15
C ALA A 145 9.33 -9.34 4.18
N SER A 146 8.08 -9.76 3.98
CA SER A 146 7.40 -10.72 4.84
C SER A 146 8.12 -12.08 4.83
N LEU A 147 8.46 -12.58 3.65
CA LEU A 147 9.20 -13.83 3.52
C LEU A 147 10.51 -13.79 4.30
N VAL A 148 11.30 -12.73 4.11
CA VAL A 148 12.59 -12.58 4.81
C VAL A 148 12.41 -12.44 6.32
N TYR A 149 11.36 -11.76 6.78
CA TYR A 149 11.09 -11.58 8.20
C TYR A 149 10.64 -12.87 8.89
N TRP A 150 9.75 -13.64 8.26
CA TRP A 150 9.22 -14.86 8.87
C TRP A 150 10.07 -16.09 8.61
N PHE A 151 10.90 -16.12 7.58
CA PHE A 151 11.75 -17.27 7.26
C PHE A 151 12.60 -17.75 8.46
N PRO A 152 13.32 -16.89 9.19
CA PRO A 152 14.07 -17.33 10.36
C PRO A 152 13.19 -17.93 11.46
N LYS A 153 11.98 -17.40 11.63
CA LYS A 153 11.02 -17.89 12.62
C LYS A 153 10.47 -19.28 12.26
N MET A 154 10.32 -19.56 10.96
CA MET A 154 9.80 -20.84 10.47
C MET A 154 10.88 -21.93 10.39
N THR A 155 12.10 -21.55 10.05
CA THR A 155 13.18 -22.51 9.75
C THR A 155 14.26 -22.61 10.83
N GLY A 156 14.32 -21.65 11.74
CA GLY A 156 15.41 -21.52 12.73
C GLY A 156 16.76 -21.09 12.12
N ARG A 157 16.80 -20.75 10.81
CA ARG A 157 18.02 -20.37 10.09
C ARG A 157 17.97 -18.88 9.71
N MET A 158 19.07 -18.17 9.93
CA MET A 158 19.21 -16.78 9.50
C MET A 158 19.77 -16.71 8.07
N PHE A 159 19.35 -15.70 7.32
CA PHE A 159 19.98 -15.35 6.06
C PHE A 159 21.41 -14.86 6.28
N ASP A 160 22.29 -15.08 5.31
CA ASP A 160 23.62 -14.46 5.30
C ASP A 160 23.46 -12.93 5.25
N LYS A 161 24.12 -12.24 6.19
CA LYS A 161 23.99 -10.79 6.33
C LYS A 161 24.49 -10.02 5.10
N LYS A 162 25.55 -10.49 4.47
CA LYS A 162 26.12 -9.81 3.30
C LYS A 162 25.24 -10.01 2.07
N LEU A 163 24.80 -11.26 1.84
CA LEU A 163 23.92 -11.56 0.71
C LEU A 163 22.54 -10.90 0.84
N SER A 164 22.00 -10.82 2.04
CA SER A 164 20.69 -10.14 2.26
C SER A 164 20.72 -8.62 2.07
N TRP A 165 21.89 -8.01 1.99
CA TRP A 165 22.04 -6.59 1.67
C TRP A 165 22.04 -6.33 0.15
N TRP A 166 22.40 -7.32 -0.66
CA TRP A 166 22.55 -7.21 -2.11
C TRP A 166 21.35 -7.79 -2.89
N GLY A 167 20.45 -8.48 -2.24
CA GLY A 167 19.22 -9.06 -2.81
C GLY A 167 17.98 -8.33 -2.39
#